data_d2fcb9e1cf26e0f48ee9f726b9693613
#
_entry.id   d2fcb9e1cf26e0f48ee9f726b9693613
#
_cell.length_a   1.000
_cell.length_b   1.000
_cell.length_c   1.000
_cell.angle_alpha   90.00
_cell.angle_beta   90.00
_cell.angle_gamma   90.00
#
_symmetry.space_group_name_H-M   'P 1'
#
loop_
_entity.id
_entity.type
_entity.pdbx_description
1 polymer ?
#
loop_
_entity_poly.entity_id
_entity_poly.type
_entity_poly.pdbx_seq_one_letter_code
_entity_poly.pdbx_strand_id
1 'polypeptide(L)'
;MLLDSERYENVIAYGKEAISKLDENKLEEGFSIAEQGWEAFPESGTKWNQGYNYAKTFFGRAIKNNDMPIAKRWLDRMIENNNTLHLFDSEIEHMEAKIENEK
;
A
#
# COMPACT_ATOMS: atom_id res chain seq x y z
N MET A 1 5.47 1.62 -15.15
CA MET A 1 6.88 1.21 -15.03
C MET A 1 6.98 0.01 -14.09
N LEU A 2 7.66 -1.06 -14.54
CA LEU A 2 7.79 -2.29 -13.78
C LEU A 2 9.18 -2.39 -13.16
N LEU A 3 9.22 -2.77 -11.88
CA LEU A 3 10.45 -3.04 -11.17
C LEU A 3 10.91 -4.46 -11.50
N ASP A 4 12.21 -4.68 -11.69
CA ASP A 4 12.75 -6.01 -11.97
C ASP A 4 12.62 -6.93 -10.74
N SER A 5 12.63 -8.25 -10.98
CA SER A 5 12.39 -9.25 -9.94
C SER A 5 13.42 -9.18 -8.82
N GLU A 6 14.67 -8.95 -9.15
CA GLU A 6 15.75 -8.93 -8.17
C GLU A 6 15.58 -7.83 -7.15
N ARG A 7 15.27 -6.61 -7.62
CA ARG A 7 15.03 -5.48 -6.72
C ARG A 7 13.72 -5.63 -5.95
N TYR A 8 12.74 -6.23 -6.61
CA TYR A 8 11.42 -6.40 -6.00
C TYR A 8 11.39 -7.47 -4.92
N GLU A 9 12.33 -8.41 -4.91
CA GLU A 9 12.39 -9.46 -3.89
C GLU A 9 12.41 -8.91 -2.47
N ASN A 10 13.17 -7.85 -2.23
CA ASN A 10 13.23 -7.21 -0.91
C ASN A 10 11.88 -6.64 -0.51
N VAL A 11 11.21 -5.97 -1.45
CA VAL A 11 9.87 -5.41 -1.22
C VAL A 11 8.88 -6.53 -0.91
N ILE A 12 8.92 -7.62 -1.66
CA ILE A 12 8.05 -8.78 -1.44
C ILE A 12 8.28 -9.38 -0.06
N ALA A 13 9.54 -9.52 0.36
CA ALA A 13 9.88 -10.08 1.66
C ALA A 13 9.27 -9.26 2.80
N TYR A 14 9.43 -7.94 2.75
CA TYR A 14 8.81 -7.05 3.74
C TYR A 14 7.29 -7.13 3.69
N GLY A 15 6.71 -7.15 2.50
CA GLY A 15 5.26 -7.25 2.34
C GLY A 15 4.69 -8.52 2.95
N LYS A 16 5.33 -9.66 2.71
CA LYS A 16 4.91 -10.94 3.27
C LYS A 16 5.01 -10.96 4.79
N GLU A 17 6.11 -10.44 5.34
CA GLU A 17 6.30 -10.36 6.78
C GLU A 17 5.25 -9.44 7.41
N ALA A 18 5.00 -8.28 6.80
CA ALA A 18 3.98 -7.36 7.29
C ALA A 18 2.60 -8.02 7.32
N ILE A 19 2.22 -8.72 6.25
CA ILE A 19 0.93 -9.42 6.19
C ILE A 19 0.85 -10.50 7.27
N SER A 20 1.93 -11.25 7.49
CA SER A 20 1.99 -12.26 8.53
C SER A 20 1.73 -11.67 9.91
N LYS A 21 2.33 -10.52 10.21
CA LYS A 21 2.10 -9.82 11.48
C LYS A 21 0.67 -9.32 11.61
N LEU A 22 0.11 -8.78 10.53
CA LEU A 22 -1.29 -8.34 10.54
C LEU A 22 -2.25 -9.51 10.76
N ASP A 23 -1.97 -10.67 10.17
CA ASP A 23 -2.77 -11.88 10.35
C ASP A 23 -2.70 -12.38 11.80
N GLU A 24 -1.59 -12.11 12.50
CA GLU A 24 -1.43 -12.41 13.93
C GLU A 24 -2.03 -11.32 14.82
N ASN A 25 -2.70 -10.35 14.23
CA ASN A 25 -3.29 -9.20 14.92
C ASN A 25 -2.25 -8.27 15.57
N LYS A 26 -1.03 -8.29 15.09
CA LYS A 26 0.05 -7.40 15.54
C LYS A 26 0.08 -6.17 14.63
N LEU A 27 -0.90 -5.29 14.78
CA LEU A 27 -1.18 -4.21 13.83
C LEU A 27 -0.05 -3.19 13.74
N GLU A 28 0.44 -2.70 14.86
CA GLU A 28 1.52 -1.70 14.89
C GLU A 28 2.79 -2.23 14.23
N GLU A 29 3.19 -3.44 14.61
CA GLU A 29 4.37 -4.10 14.05
C GLU A 29 4.20 -4.38 12.55
N GLY A 30 3.04 -4.90 12.15
CA GLY A 30 2.75 -5.19 10.75
C GLY A 30 2.81 -3.95 9.87
N PHE A 31 2.17 -2.87 10.27
CA PHE A 31 2.22 -1.63 9.49
C PHE A 31 3.58 -0.97 9.51
N SER A 32 4.36 -1.12 10.58
CA SER A 32 5.75 -0.64 10.63
C SER A 32 6.61 -1.37 9.59
N ILE A 33 6.45 -2.69 9.48
CA ILE A 33 7.16 -3.49 8.48
C ILE A 33 6.70 -3.12 7.06
N ALA A 34 5.40 -2.85 6.87
CA ALA A 34 4.89 -2.39 5.60
C ALA A 34 5.56 -1.09 5.14
N GLU A 35 5.79 -0.15 6.08
CA GLU A 35 6.51 1.08 5.77
C GLU A 35 7.96 0.81 5.34
N GLN A 36 8.63 -0.11 6.00
CA GLN A 36 9.99 -0.51 5.64
C GLN A 36 10.04 -1.08 4.22
N GLY A 37 9.05 -1.90 3.86
CA GLY A 37 8.95 -2.43 2.51
C GLY A 37 8.69 -1.36 1.47
N TRP A 38 7.86 -0.37 1.80
CA TRP A 38 7.63 0.78 0.92
C TRP A 38 8.94 1.53 0.64
N GLU A 39 9.73 1.75 1.67
CA GLU A 39 11.03 2.43 1.54
C GLU A 39 12.07 1.59 0.80
N ALA A 40 11.86 0.28 0.68
CA ALA A 40 12.76 -0.60 -0.07
C ALA A 40 12.62 -0.46 -1.58
N PHE A 41 11.54 0.18 -2.07
CA PHE A 41 11.44 0.50 -3.50
C PHE A 41 12.54 1.47 -3.89
N PRO A 42 13.25 1.23 -5.03
CA PRO A 42 14.20 2.22 -5.56
C PRO A 42 13.46 3.51 -5.91
N GLU A 43 14.03 4.65 -5.56
CA GLU A 43 13.41 5.96 -5.72
C GLU A 43 12.12 6.02 -4.89
N SER A 44 10.98 6.26 -5.54
CA SER A 44 9.68 6.30 -4.87
C SER A 44 8.81 5.13 -5.34
N GLY A 45 8.13 4.45 -4.41
CA GLY A 45 7.18 3.40 -4.75
C GLY A 45 6.10 3.86 -5.72
N THR A 46 5.80 5.16 -5.76
CA THR A 46 4.78 5.73 -6.64
C THR A 46 5.16 5.67 -8.12
N LYS A 47 6.42 5.41 -8.45
CA LYS A 47 6.90 5.29 -9.84
C LYS A 47 6.74 3.89 -10.42
N TRP A 48 6.34 2.91 -9.60
CA TRP A 48 6.31 1.51 -10.00
C TRP A 48 4.89 0.96 -9.97
N ASN A 49 4.54 0.14 -10.97
CA ASN A 49 3.23 -0.52 -10.98
C ASN A 49 3.04 -1.39 -9.72
N GLN A 50 4.09 -2.07 -9.29
CA GLN A 50 4.07 -2.86 -8.07
C GLN A 50 3.80 -2.00 -6.82
N GLY A 51 4.20 -0.73 -6.86
CA GLY A 51 3.93 0.21 -5.76
C GLY A 51 2.45 0.43 -5.53
N TYR A 52 1.67 0.53 -6.60
CA TYR A 52 0.23 0.64 -6.49
C TYR A 52 -0.38 -0.58 -5.79
N ASN A 53 -0.02 -1.78 -6.25
CA ASN A 53 -0.55 -3.02 -5.67
C ASN A 53 -0.11 -3.20 -4.21
N TYR A 54 1.11 -2.81 -3.89
CA TYR A 54 1.62 -2.84 -2.53
C TYR A 54 0.78 -1.92 -1.62
N ALA A 55 0.60 -0.68 -2.03
CA ALA A 55 -0.19 0.29 -1.26
C ALA A 55 -1.66 -0.17 -1.13
N LYS A 56 -2.23 -0.74 -2.19
CA LYS A 56 -3.60 -1.26 -2.18
C LYS A 56 -3.77 -2.37 -1.16
N THR A 57 -2.79 -3.27 -1.05
CA THR A 57 -2.82 -4.36 -0.07
C THR A 57 -2.93 -3.82 1.34
N PHE A 58 -2.10 -2.85 1.70
CA PHE A 58 -2.10 -2.30 3.06
C PHE A 58 -3.25 -1.34 3.30
N PHE A 59 -3.72 -0.65 2.28
CA PHE A 59 -4.98 0.09 2.37
C PHE A 59 -6.13 -0.84 2.76
N GLY A 60 -6.27 -1.98 2.07
CA GLY A 60 -7.32 -2.95 2.37
C GLY A 60 -7.24 -3.50 3.79
N ARG A 61 -6.03 -3.77 4.26
CA ARG A 61 -5.83 -4.25 5.64
C ARG A 61 -6.19 -3.19 6.67
N ALA A 62 -5.86 -1.93 6.42
CA ALA A 62 -6.20 -0.83 7.31
C ALA A 62 -7.72 -0.64 7.39
N ILE A 63 -8.42 -0.70 6.25
CA ILE A 63 -9.88 -0.62 6.22
C ILE A 63 -10.50 -1.77 7.02
N LYS A 64 -9.99 -2.97 6.85
CA LYS A 64 -10.48 -4.16 7.58
C LYS A 64 -10.36 -3.99 9.09
N ASN A 65 -9.33 -3.29 9.54
CA ASN A 65 -9.08 -3.05 10.96
C ASN A 65 -9.62 -1.71 11.45
N ASN A 66 -10.38 -1.00 10.63
CA ASN A 66 -10.94 0.32 10.94
C ASN A 66 -9.89 1.37 11.33
N ASP A 67 -8.69 1.24 10.81
CA ASP A 67 -7.61 2.20 11.04
C ASP A 67 -7.61 3.25 9.92
N MET A 68 -8.46 4.25 10.07
CA MET A 68 -8.63 5.29 9.05
C MET A 68 -7.38 6.13 8.79
N PRO A 69 -6.61 6.55 9.81
CA PRO A 69 -5.36 7.29 9.54
C PRO A 69 -4.37 6.51 8.68
N ILE A 70 -4.20 5.22 8.95
CA ILE A 70 -3.31 4.37 8.17
C ILE A 70 -3.90 4.11 6.77
N ALA A 71 -5.21 3.85 6.68
CA ALA A 71 -5.88 3.67 5.41
C ALA A 71 -5.70 4.89 4.52
N LYS A 72 -5.86 6.08 5.06
CA LYS A 72 -5.69 7.32 4.32
C LYS A 72 -4.27 7.50 3.81
N ARG A 73 -3.27 7.15 4.62
CA ARG A 73 -1.86 7.21 4.21
C ARG A 73 -1.60 6.34 2.98
N TRP A 74 -2.09 5.11 3.00
CA TRP A 74 -1.88 4.19 1.87
C TRP A 74 -2.69 4.60 0.65
N LEU A 75 -3.89 5.15 0.84
CA LEU A 75 -4.68 5.69 -0.25
C LEU A 75 -3.97 6.87 -0.91
N ASP A 76 -3.37 7.77 -0.14
CA ASP A 76 -2.61 8.90 -0.67
C ASP A 76 -1.46 8.41 -1.56
N ARG A 77 -0.81 7.32 -1.18
CA ARG A 77 0.25 6.69 -1.98
C ARG A 77 -0.29 6.11 -3.28
N MET A 78 -1.49 5.50 -3.24
CA MET A 78 -2.15 5.00 -4.44
C MET A 78 -2.51 6.13 -5.38
N ILE A 79 -3.04 7.22 -4.85
CA ILE A 79 -3.39 8.41 -5.63
C ILE A 79 -2.15 9.00 -6.30
N GLU A 80 -1.08 9.17 -5.56
CA GLU A 80 0.18 9.70 -6.09
C GLU A 80 0.74 8.79 -7.19
N ASN A 81 0.70 7.48 -6.99
CA ASN A 81 1.11 6.51 -7.99
C ASN A 81 0.25 6.64 -9.24
N ASN A 82 -1.08 6.72 -9.08
CA ASN A 82 -2.00 6.87 -10.20
C ASN A 82 -1.81 8.18 -10.95
N ASN A 83 -1.50 9.26 -10.26
CA ASN A 83 -1.20 10.55 -10.89
C ASN A 83 0.00 10.45 -11.84
N THR A 84 0.92 9.56 -11.54
CA THR A 84 2.08 9.29 -12.39
C THR A 84 1.73 8.37 -13.56
N LEU A 85 0.97 7.31 -13.31
CA LEU A 85 0.73 6.23 -14.26
C LEU A 85 -0.64 6.29 -14.94
N HIS A 86 -1.65 6.90 -14.32
CA HIS A 86 -3.02 7.04 -14.82
C HIS A 86 -3.72 5.71 -15.19
N LEU A 87 -3.45 4.65 -14.45
CA LEU A 87 -3.98 3.32 -14.76
C LEU A 87 -5.20 2.92 -13.93
N PHE A 88 -5.48 3.64 -12.83
CA PHE A 88 -6.43 3.16 -11.83
C PHE A 88 -7.44 4.22 -11.37
N ASP A 89 -7.79 5.16 -12.24
CA ASP A 89 -8.65 6.30 -11.88
C ASP A 89 -9.99 5.89 -11.25
N SER A 90 -10.69 4.94 -11.86
CA SER A 90 -12.00 4.49 -11.35
C SER A 90 -11.88 3.80 -10.01
N GLU A 91 -10.83 3.01 -9.82
CA GLU A 91 -10.58 2.29 -8.56
C GLU A 91 -10.27 3.27 -7.44
N ILE A 92 -9.49 4.30 -7.71
CA ILE A 92 -9.16 5.35 -6.74
C ILE A 92 -10.44 6.09 -6.30
N GLU A 93 -11.30 6.47 -7.25
CA GLU A 93 -12.56 7.15 -6.94
C GLU A 93 -13.43 6.29 -6.01
N HIS A 94 -13.50 4.99 -6.27
CA HIS A 94 -14.26 4.06 -5.44
C HIS A 94 -13.71 4.02 -4.01
N MET A 95 -12.39 3.98 -3.85
CA MET A 95 -11.74 3.92 -2.55
C MET A 95 -11.88 5.21 -1.76
N GLU A 96 -11.83 6.36 -2.43
CA GLU A 96 -12.06 7.65 -1.79
C GLU A 96 -13.48 7.73 -1.23
N ALA A 97 -14.47 7.29 -2.03
CA ALA A 97 -15.87 7.25 -1.59
C ALA A 97 -16.05 6.33 -0.39
N LYS A 98 -15.35 5.19 -0.38
CA LYS A 98 -15.41 4.24 0.73
C LYS A 98 -14.91 4.86 2.04
N ILE A 99 -13.84 5.62 2.00
CA ILE A 99 -13.31 6.31 3.19
C ILE A 99 -14.30 7.37 3.67
N GLU A 100 -14.87 8.17 2.77
CA GLU A 100 -15.85 9.18 3.14
C GLU A 100 -17.07 8.59 3.81
N ASN A 101 -17.56 7.45 3.32
CA ASN A 101 -18.74 6.81 3.87
C ASN A 101 -18.52 6.19 5.25
N GLU A 102 -17.27 5.97 5.64
CA GLU A 102 -16.94 5.37 6.93
C GLU A 102 -16.58 6.41 8.01
N LYS A 103 -16.63 7.69 7.69
CA LYS A 103 -16.34 8.74 8.66
C LYS A 103 -17.45 8.88 9.71
#